data_e62ac5956fdbf1d13eaf5f199ad2d0c7
#
_entry.id   e62ac5956fdbf1d13eaf5f199ad2d0c7
#
_cell.length_a   1.000
_cell.length_b   1.000
_cell.length_c   1.000
_cell.angle_alpha   90.00
_cell.angle_beta   90.00
_cell.angle_gamma   90.00
#
_symmetry.space_group_name_H-M   'P 1'
#
loop_
_entity.id
_entity.type
_entity.pdbx_description
1 polymer ?
#
loop_
_entity_poly.entity_id
_entity_poly.type
_entity_poly.pdbx_seq_one_letter_code
_entity_poly.pdbx_strand_id
1 'polypeptide(L)'
;MDGASTPPAADAPRGGAAELRSGPAPARSPSPTPALSFPAELLLAARCAGAGIGAAIFDVDGVLTDGRVYIGADGEAFKAFSTLDGQGLKLLAQAGIVPIVVTGRDSPGVRRRMADLGIDHVAYGAADKIAAAAELVERVGLGWDRVAAMGDDWPDLPILRRAAFARAPPHAHVEVRAVARHVTAAAAGHGAAREFCDLLLVASGRYAELLRGPLFTLDGAR
;
A
#
# COMPACT_ATOMS: atom_id res chain seq x y z
N MET A 1 -54.50 30.21 55.89
CA MET A 1 -54.06 29.46 57.07
C MET A 1 -53.40 28.24 56.59
N ASP A 2 -52.24 28.05 57.11
CA ASP A 2 -51.27 26.91 57.02
C ASP A 2 -50.36 26.96 55.79
N GLY A 3 -49.22 27.33 55.92
CA GLY A 3 -48.07 27.21 56.76
C GLY A 3 -47.35 25.88 56.48
N ALA A 4 -46.60 25.75 55.32
CA ALA A 4 -45.74 24.61 55.06
C ALA A 4 -44.27 25.07 55.03
N SER A 5 -43.59 24.77 56.14
CA SER A 5 -42.15 24.98 56.37
C SER A 5 -41.31 24.13 55.43
N THR A 6 -40.37 24.76 54.73
CA THR A 6 -39.31 24.11 53.99
C THR A 6 -38.18 23.72 54.95
N PRO A 7 -37.66 22.47 54.94
CA PRO A 7 -36.48 22.14 55.72
C PRO A 7 -35.20 22.64 55.07
N PRO A 8 -34.09 22.85 55.84
CA PRO A 8 -32.87 23.41 55.33
C PRO A 8 -32.06 22.38 54.52
N ALA A 9 -31.41 22.89 53.50
CA ALA A 9 -30.49 22.12 52.62
C ALA A 9 -29.27 21.64 53.40
N ALA A 10 -29.02 20.33 53.30
CA ALA A 10 -27.83 19.69 53.84
C ALA A 10 -26.59 20.06 52.98
N ASP A 11 -25.55 20.51 53.67
CA ASP A 11 -24.25 20.85 53.14
C ASP A 11 -23.56 19.56 52.60
N ALA A 12 -23.28 19.52 51.28
CA ALA A 12 -22.52 18.42 50.67
C ALA A 12 -21.02 18.73 50.76
N PRO A 13 -20.20 17.74 51.13
CA PRO A 13 -18.76 17.96 51.21
C PRO A 13 -18.17 18.16 49.79
N ARG A 14 -17.43 19.26 49.65
CA ARG A 14 -16.61 19.55 48.44
C ARG A 14 -15.48 18.52 48.35
N GLY A 15 -15.67 17.48 47.55
CA GLY A 15 -14.61 16.56 47.16
C GLY A 15 -13.58 17.29 46.31
N GLY A 16 -12.36 17.42 46.83
CA GLY A 16 -11.23 17.92 46.10
C GLY A 16 -10.93 17.03 44.88
N ALA A 17 -11.02 17.60 43.69
CA ALA A 17 -10.53 16.98 42.48
C ALA A 17 -9.00 16.81 42.59
N ALA A 18 -8.55 15.58 42.79
CA ALA A 18 -7.15 15.22 42.64
C ALA A 18 -6.78 15.44 41.17
N GLU A 19 -6.03 16.49 40.86
CA GLU A 19 -5.35 16.66 39.59
C GLU A 19 -4.41 15.48 39.37
N LEU A 20 -4.85 14.54 38.51
CA LEU A 20 -3.97 13.55 37.91
C LEU A 20 -2.99 14.31 37.01
N ARG A 21 -1.83 14.67 37.57
CA ARG A 21 -0.69 15.13 36.78
C ARG A 21 -0.21 13.96 35.92
N SER A 22 -0.72 13.88 34.70
CA SER A 22 -0.15 13.03 33.66
C SER A 22 1.21 13.63 33.29
N GLY A 23 2.27 13.12 33.88
CA GLY A 23 3.61 13.35 33.41
C GLY A 23 3.71 12.88 31.94
N PRO A 24 4.55 13.53 31.11
CA PRO A 24 4.74 13.08 29.74
C PRO A 24 5.16 11.61 29.76
N ALA A 25 4.45 10.77 28.97
CA ALA A 25 4.84 9.38 28.79
C ALA A 25 6.31 9.33 28.31
N PRO A 26 7.15 8.44 28.85
CA PRO A 26 8.54 8.35 28.42
C PRO A 26 8.56 8.10 26.91
N ALA A 27 9.25 8.99 26.20
CA ALA A 27 9.47 8.85 24.77
C ALA A 27 10.12 7.48 24.52
N ARG A 28 9.38 6.57 23.86
CA ARG A 28 9.95 5.29 23.43
C ARG A 28 10.98 5.63 22.36
N SER A 29 12.25 5.38 22.65
CA SER A 29 13.30 5.40 21.64
C SER A 29 12.84 4.53 20.47
N PRO A 30 12.88 5.02 19.23
CA PRO A 30 12.48 4.21 18.08
C PRO A 30 13.32 2.94 18.08
N SER A 31 12.67 1.79 18.01
CA SER A 31 13.38 0.50 17.86
C SER A 31 14.35 0.62 16.69
N PRO A 32 15.63 0.32 16.87
CA PRO A 32 16.63 0.42 15.80
C PRO A 32 16.34 -0.52 14.62
N THR A 33 15.51 -1.54 14.84
CA THR A 33 15.14 -2.56 13.85
C THR A 33 13.66 -2.43 13.52
N PRO A 34 13.26 -2.35 12.21
CA PRO A 34 11.87 -2.40 11.81
C PRO A 34 11.17 -3.66 12.34
N ALA A 35 9.91 -3.52 12.75
CA ALA A 35 9.10 -4.66 13.22
C ALA A 35 8.74 -5.62 12.05
N LEU A 36 8.70 -5.08 10.82
CA LEU A 36 8.41 -5.86 9.62
C LEU A 36 9.66 -6.62 9.16
N SER A 37 9.49 -7.92 8.91
CA SER A 37 10.54 -8.79 8.37
C SER A 37 9.95 -9.73 7.33
N PHE A 38 10.79 -10.14 6.38
CA PHE A 38 10.48 -11.15 5.37
C PHE A 38 11.55 -12.24 5.38
N PRO A 39 11.24 -13.46 4.90
CA PRO A 39 12.24 -14.52 4.75
C PRO A 39 13.43 -14.05 3.91
N ALA A 40 14.64 -14.43 4.31
CA ALA A 40 15.88 -14.00 3.64
C ALA A 40 15.91 -14.38 2.15
N GLU A 41 15.41 -15.57 1.81
CA GLU A 41 15.32 -16.06 0.44
C GLU A 41 14.42 -15.16 -0.44
N LEU A 42 13.30 -14.70 0.13
CA LEU A 42 12.40 -13.79 -0.55
C LEU A 42 13.02 -12.42 -0.79
N LEU A 43 13.73 -11.89 0.21
CA LEU A 43 14.47 -10.62 0.08
C LEU A 43 15.58 -10.72 -0.97
N LEU A 44 16.33 -11.84 -1.01
CA LEU A 44 17.34 -12.09 -2.03
C LEU A 44 16.72 -12.15 -3.43
N ALA A 45 15.60 -12.85 -3.59
CA ALA A 45 14.89 -12.89 -4.86
C ALA A 45 14.39 -11.51 -5.30
N ALA A 46 13.89 -10.67 -4.37
CA ALA A 46 13.41 -9.33 -4.66
C ALA A 46 14.53 -8.30 -4.91
N ARG A 47 15.78 -8.60 -4.49
CA ARG A 47 16.94 -7.74 -4.79
C ARG A 47 17.37 -7.80 -6.25
N CYS A 48 17.05 -8.88 -6.93
CA CYS A 48 17.49 -9.18 -8.29
C CYS A 48 18.99 -9.02 -8.53
N ALA A 49 19.56 -9.81 -9.40
CA ALA A 49 21.01 -9.80 -9.63
C ALA A 49 21.48 -8.43 -10.17
N GLY A 50 22.16 -7.66 -9.34
CA GLY A 50 22.92 -6.47 -9.75
C GLY A 50 22.33 -5.13 -9.33
N ALA A 51 21.43 -4.54 -10.11
CA ALA A 51 21.04 -3.13 -9.94
C ALA A 51 19.78 -2.87 -9.07
N GLY A 52 19.13 -3.93 -8.55
CA GLY A 52 17.89 -3.84 -7.78
C GLY A 52 16.65 -3.48 -8.61
N ILE A 53 15.47 -3.63 -8.03
CA ILE A 53 14.21 -3.25 -8.66
C ILE A 53 14.13 -1.72 -8.79
N GLY A 54 13.85 -1.26 -10.01
CA GLY A 54 13.67 0.17 -10.33
C GLY A 54 12.22 0.55 -10.64
N ALA A 55 11.37 -0.43 -10.99
CA ALA A 55 9.93 -0.21 -11.19
C ALA A 55 9.10 -1.39 -10.68
N ALA A 56 7.85 -1.12 -10.31
CA ALA A 56 6.89 -2.13 -9.91
C ALA A 56 5.57 -1.93 -10.67
N ILE A 57 5.14 -2.94 -11.42
CA ILE A 57 3.90 -2.96 -12.19
C ILE A 57 2.78 -3.56 -11.35
N PHE A 58 1.64 -2.93 -11.34
CA PHE A 58 0.43 -3.37 -10.66
C PHE A 58 -0.75 -3.44 -11.64
N ASP A 59 -1.51 -4.54 -11.59
CA ASP A 59 -2.88 -4.52 -12.10
C ASP A 59 -3.80 -3.76 -11.13
N VAL A 60 -5.02 -3.49 -11.56
CA VAL A 60 -6.05 -2.82 -10.73
C VAL A 60 -7.06 -3.80 -10.17
N ASP A 61 -7.83 -4.46 -11.05
CA ASP A 61 -8.94 -5.32 -10.63
C ASP A 61 -8.40 -6.67 -10.14
N GLY A 62 -8.52 -6.94 -8.84
CA GLY A 62 -7.96 -8.14 -8.21
C GLY A 62 -6.54 -7.96 -7.65
N VAL A 63 -5.96 -6.76 -7.74
CA VAL A 63 -4.68 -6.37 -7.11
C VAL A 63 -4.86 -5.15 -6.22
N LEU A 64 -5.15 -3.98 -6.80
CA LEU A 64 -5.41 -2.72 -6.06
C LEU A 64 -6.84 -2.62 -5.54
N THR A 65 -7.74 -3.42 -6.10
CA THR A 65 -9.11 -3.64 -5.64
C THR A 65 -9.33 -5.10 -5.27
N ASP A 66 -10.48 -5.44 -4.71
CA ASP A 66 -10.89 -6.81 -4.39
C ASP A 66 -11.32 -7.65 -5.61
N GLY A 67 -11.19 -7.09 -6.83
CA GLY A 67 -11.58 -7.73 -8.09
C GLY A 67 -13.08 -7.68 -8.40
N ARG A 68 -13.90 -7.08 -7.52
CA ARG A 68 -15.34 -6.95 -7.76
C ARG A 68 -15.64 -5.74 -8.64
N VAL A 69 -16.65 -5.89 -9.49
CA VAL A 69 -17.19 -4.81 -10.30
C VAL A 69 -18.59 -4.47 -9.78
N TYR A 70 -18.77 -3.22 -9.35
CA TYR A 70 -20.04 -2.72 -8.84
C TYR A 70 -20.79 -2.03 -9.98
N ILE A 71 -21.83 -2.68 -10.50
CA ILE A 71 -22.60 -2.22 -11.66
C ILE A 71 -23.86 -1.49 -11.19
N GLY A 72 -24.03 -0.24 -11.61
CA GLY A 72 -25.24 0.56 -11.50
C GLY A 72 -26.00 0.63 -12.82
N ALA A 73 -27.06 1.44 -12.86
CA ALA A 73 -27.89 1.60 -14.05
C ALA A 73 -27.10 2.16 -15.26
N ASP A 74 -26.11 3.02 -14.99
CA ASP A 74 -25.32 3.70 -16.02
C ASP A 74 -23.94 3.05 -16.26
N GLY A 75 -23.71 1.84 -15.75
CA GLY A 75 -22.44 1.11 -15.88
C GLY A 75 -21.72 0.90 -14.56
N GLU A 76 -20.39 0.95 -14.57
CA GLU A 76 -19.59 0.81 -13.34
C GLU A 76 -19.86 1.99 -12.38
N ALA A 77 -20.39 1.69 -11.18
CA ALA A 77 -20.81 2.69 -10.22
C ALA A 77 -19.64 3.25 -9.40
N PHE A 78 -18.77 2.38 -8.87
CA PHE A 78 -17.59 2.76 -8.11
C PHE A 78 -16.59 1.61 -8.01
N LYS A 79 -15.35 1.94 -7.58
CA LYS A 79 -14.33 0.98 -7.16
C LYS A 79 -13.86 1.32 -5.74
N ALA A 80 -13.62 0.29 -4.94
CA ALA A 80 -13.06 0.43 -3.61
C ALA A 80 -11.54 0.21 -3.66
N PHE A 81 -10.78 1.13 -3.09
CA PHE A 81 -9.32 1.06 -2.99
C PHE A 81 -8.87 1.12 -1.53
N SER A 82 -7.87 0.32 -1.19
CA SER A 82 -7.24 0.39 0.13
C SER A 82 -6.36 1.64 0.26
N THR A 83 -6.47 2.32 1.40
CA THR A 83 -5.56 3.42 1.74
C THR A 83 -4.14 2.93 2.02
N LEU A 84 -4.00 1.72 2.57
CA LEU A 84 -2.69 1.09 2.82
C LEU A 84 -1.96 0.80 1.52
N ASP A 85 -2.66 0.25 0.50
CA ASP A 85 -2.10 -0.02 -0.81
C ASP A 85 -1.64 1.29 -1.48
N GLY A 86 -2.48 2.32 -1.45
CA GLY A 86 -2.12 3.64 -1.98
C GLY A 86 -0.89 4.26 -1.29
N GLN A 87 -0.78 4.11 0.03
CA GLN A 87 0.41 4.56 0.76
C GLN A 87 1.65 3.75 0.36
N GLY A 88 1.51 2.44 0.11
CA GLY A 88 2.60 1.60 -0.39
C GLY A 88 3.18 2.11 -1.70
N LEU A 89 2.32 2.44 -2.68
CA LEU A 89 2.75 2.97 -3.97
C LEU A 89 3.48 4.32 -3.82
N LYS A 90 2.98 5.22 -2.96
CA LYS A 90 3.66 6.49 -2.66
C LYS A 90 5.04 6.28 -2.03
N LEU A 91 5.19 5.31 -1.13
CA LEU A 91 6.48 4.99 -0.51
C LEU A 91 7.47 4.40 -1.51
N LEU A 92 7.01 3.58 -2.49
CA LEU A 92 7.85 3.12 -3.60
C LEU A 92 8.41 4.31 -4.40
N ALA A 93 7.54 5.24 -4.80
CA ALA A 93 7.95 6.43 -5.54
C ALA A 93 8.98 7.26 -4.76
N GLN A 94 8.78 7.46 -3.44
CA GLN A 94 9.74 8.13 -2.57
C GLN A 94 11.08 7.39 -2.46
N ALA A 95 11.07 6.06 -2.58
CA ALA A 95 12.27 5.24 -2.59
C ALA A 95 13.00 5.22 -3.94
N GLY A 96 12.45 5.85 -4.97
CA GLY A 96 12.98 5.83 -6.33
C GLY A 96 12.62 4.55 -7.12
N ILE A 97 11.63 3.78 -6.64
CA ILE A 97 11.04 2.65 -7.38
C ILE A 97 9.76 3.14 -8.04
N VAL A 98 9.75 3.21 -9.37
CA VAL A 98 8.64 3.80 -10.13
C VAL A 98 7.41 2.88 -10.09
N PRO A 99 6.26 3.32 -9.52
CA PRO A 99 5.02 2.57 -9.63
C PRO A 99 4.45 2.73 -11.05
N ILE A 100 4.11 1.60 -11.66
CA ILE A 100 3.48 1.52 -12.98
C ILE A 100 2.15 0.79 -12.81
N VAL A 101 1.09 1.27 -13.45
CA VAL A 101 -0.22 0.60 -13.41
C VAL A 101 -0.66 0.24 -14.82
N VAL A 102 -1.08 -1.03 -14.99
CA VAL A 102 -1.57 -1.53 -16.29
C VAL A 102 -2.90 -2.24 -16.05
N THR A 103 -3.98 -1.68 -16.58
CA THR A 103 -5.33 -2.22 -16.39
C THR A 103 -6.07 -2.43 -17.71
N GLY A 104 -6.78 -3.54 -17.82
CA GLY A 104 -7.64 -3.82 -18.97
C GLY A 104 -8.90 -2.97 -19.03
N ARG A 105 -9.26 -2.29 -17.94
CA ARG A 105 -10.43 -1.41 -17.87
C ARG A 105 -10.01 0.04 -17.87
N ASP A 106 -10.85 0.88 -18.49
CA ASP A 106 -10.77 2.33 -18.38
C ASP A 106 -11.98 2.82 -17.59
N SER A 107 -11.75 3.27 -16.36
CA SER A 107 -12.83 3.78 -15.52
C SER A 107 -12.45 5.11 -14.88
N PRO A 108 -13.43 6.04 -14.76
CA PRO A 108 -13.20 7.35 -14.11
C PRO A 108 -12.67 7.22 -12.68
N GLY A 109 -13.13 6.20 -11.94
CA GLY A 109 -12.68 5.92 -10.57
C GLY A 109 -11.20 5.57 -10.50
N VAL A 110 -10.70 4.74 -11.43
CA VAL A 110 -9.27 4.40 -11.53
C VAL A 110 -8.46 5.64 -11.91
N ARG A 111 -8.88 6.40 -12.92
CA ARG A 111 -8.19 7.64 -13.34
C ARG A 111 -8.06 8.62 -12.18
N ARG A 112 -9.16 8.85 -11.45
CA ARG A 112 -9.15 9.71 -10.28
C ARG A 112 -8.19 9.20 -9.20
N ARG A 113 -8.23 7.89 -8.89
CA ARG A 113 -7.36 7.30 -7.87
C ARG A 113 -5.88 7.43 -8.23
N MET A 114 -5.50 7.18 -9.48
CA MET A 114 -4.10 7.31 -9.92
C MET A 114 -3.62 8.77 -9.82
N ALA A 115 -4.46 9.73 -10.21
CA ALA A 115 -4.16 11.15 -10.06
C ALA A 115 -3.97 11.55 -8.58
N ASP A 116 -4.85 11.11 -7.66
CA ASP A 116 -4.74 11.38 -6.22
C ASP A 116 -3.47 10.77 -5.58
N LEU A 117 -2.96 9.69 -6.16
CA LEU A 117 -1.72 9.05 -5.73
C LEU A 117 -0.46 9.65 -6.37
N GLY A 118 -0.61 10.48 -7.41
CA GLY A 118 0.51 11.04 -8.19
C GLY A 118 1.21 9.97 -9.05
N ILE A 119 0.45 9.01 -9.59
CA ILE A 119 0.98 7.95 -10.45
C ILE A 119 0.75 8.34 -11.91
N ASP A 120 1.84 8.65 -12.63
CA ASP A 120 1.80 9.14 -14.02
C ASP A 120 1.98 8.02 -15.05
N HIS A 121 2.60 6.89 -14.65
CA HIS A 121 2.87 5.78 -15.54
C HIS A 121 1.71 4.77 -15.51
N VAL A 122 0.65 5.06 -16.28
CA VAL A 122 -0.58 4.27 -16.29
C VAL A 122 -1.02 3.95 -17.72
N ALA A 123 -1.33 2.69 -17.98
CA ALA A 123 -2.04 2.25 -19.18
C ALA A 123 -3.47 1.83 -18.81
N TYR A 124 -4.44 2.61 -19.29
CA TYR A 124 -5.87 2.33 -19.11
C TYR A 124 -6.43 1.62 -20.33
N GLY A 125 -7.38 0.69 -20.14
CA GLY A 125 -8.04 -0.01 -21.25
C GLY A 125 -7.09 -0.86 -22.09
N ALA A 126 -6.01 -1.36 -21.52
CA ALA A 126 -4.98 -2.12 -22.23
C ALA A 126 -5.52 -3.50 -22.65
N ALA A 127 -5.89 -3.65 -23.92
CA ALA A 127 -6.28 -4.94 -24.50
C ALA A 127 -5.10 -5.92 -24.56
N ASP A 128 -3.90 -5.41 -24.83
CA ASP A 128 -2.62 -6.13 -24.75
C ASP A 128 -1.80 -5.54 -23.59
N LYS A 129 -1.89 -6.17 -22.41
CA LYS A 129 -1.22 -5.69 -21.21
C LYS A 129 0.31 -5.73 -21.33
N ILE A 130 0.88 -6.73 -22.03
CA ILE A 130 2.35 -6.83 -22.13
C ILE A 130 2.92 -5.78 -23.06
N ALA A 131 2.24 -5.44 -24.15
CA ALA A 131 2.66 -4.36 -25.04
C ALA A 131 2.62 -3.01 -24.32
N ALA A 132 1.51 -2.71 -23.63
CA ALA A 132 1.35 -1.49 -22.83
C ALA A 132 2.39 -1.39 -21.70
N ALA A 133 2.66 -2.51 -21.01
CA ALA A 133 3.69 -2.55 -19.98
C ALA A 133 5.10 -2.31 -20.56
N ALA A 134 5.41 -2.88 -21.72
CA ALA A 134 6.71 -2.70 -22.37
C ALA A 134 6.98 -1.24 -22.73
N GLU A 135 5.99 -0.52 -23.28
CA GLU A 135 6.08 0.92 -23.56
C GLU A 135 6.33 1.74 -22.28
N LEU A 136 5.66 1.40 -21.17
CA LEU A 136 5.86 2.11 -19.90
C LEU A 136 7.23 1.83 -19.31
N VAL A 137 7.71 0.58 -19.36
CA VAL A 137 9.05 0.18 -18.89
C VAL A 137 10.15 0.88 -19.70
N GLU A 138 9.99 0.95 -21.02
CA GLU A 138 10.91 1.68 -21.90
C GLU A 138 10.91 3.19 -21.58
N ARG A 139 9.73 3.78 -21.39
CA ARG A 139 9.57 5.20 -21.04
C ARG A 139 10.29 5.59 -19.75
N VAL A 140 10.33 4.69 -18.76
CA VAL A 140 11.08 4.92 -17.51
C VAL A 140 12.57 4.56 -17.64
N GLY A 141 13.04 4.11 -18.80
CA GLY A 141 14.45 3.82 -19.07
C GLY A 141 14.98 2.57 -18.35
N LEU A 142 14.14 1.57 -18.12
CA LEU A 142 14.51 0.35 -17.39
C LEU A 142 14.45 -0.90 -18.29
N GLY A 143 15.29 -1.89 -17.96
CA GLY A 143 15.17 -3.25 -18.45
C GLY A 143 14.21 -4.08 -17.57
N TRP A 144 13.66 -5.15 -18.14
CA TRP A 144 12.78 -6.07 -17.43
C TRP A 144 13.46 -6.81 -16.27
N ASP A 145 14.77 -6.92 -16.29
CA ASP A 145 15.60 -7.41 -15.20
C ASP A 145 15.53 -6.55 -13.92
N ARG A 146 14.99 -5.34 -14.04
CA ARG A 146 14.79 -4.39 -12.94
C ARG A 146 13.30 -4.11 -12.63
N VAL A 147 12.40 -4.92 -13.16
CA VAL A 147 10.96 -4.75 -13.00
C VAL A 147 10.41 -5.83 -12.07
N ALA A 148 9.66 -5.42 -11.05
CA ALA A 148 8.81 -6.30 -10.29
C ALA A 148 7.35 -6.15 -10.76
N ALA A 149 6.50 -7.17 -10.63
CA ALA A 149 5.11 -7.09 -11.05
C ALA A 149 4.18 -7.87 -10.12
N MET A 150 2.95 -7.39 -10.01
CA MET A 150 1.85 -8.04 -9.29
C MET A 150 0.61 -8.07 -10.17
N GLY A 151 0.02 -9.26 -10.33
CA GLY A 151 -1.19 -9.51 -11.11
C GLY A 151 -1.98 -10.64 -10.50
N ASP A 152 -3.22 -10.86 -10.97
CA ASP A 152 -4.12 -11.87 -10.40
C ASP A 152 -4.73 -12.82 -11.43
N ASP A 153 -4.74 -12.47 -12.74
CA ASP A 153 -5.40 -13.27 -13.75
C ASP A 153 -4.57 -13.42 -15.03
N TRP A 154 -5.04 -14.23 -15.97
CA TRP A 154 -4.36 -14.62 -17.18
C TRP A 154 -3.79 -13.47 -18.02
N PRO A 155 -4.48 -12.34 -18.18
CA PRO A 155 -3.92 -11.20 -18.91
C PRO A 155 -2.60 -10.66 -18.33
N ASP A 156 -2.31 -10.96 -17.05
CA ASP A 156 -1.09 -10.54 -16.38
C ASP A 156 0.07 -11.51 -16.57
N LEU A 157 -0.21 -12.77 -16.95
CA LEU A 157 0.82 -13.81 -17.06
C LEU A 157 2.01 -13.41 -17.92
N PRO A 158 1.85 -12.75 -19.10
CA PRO A 158 2.99 -12.33 -19.90
C PRO A 158 3.90 -11.32 -19.17
N ILE A 159 3.32 -10.39 -18.39
CA ILE A 159 4.05 -9.43 -17.57
C ILE A 159 4.78 -10.15 -16.44
N LEU A 160 4.07 -11.00 -15.70
CA LEU A 160 4.62 -11.72 -14.54
C LEU A 160 5.77 -12.65 -14.93
N ARG A 161 5.69 -13.31 -16.09
CA ARG A 161 6.77 -14.17 -16.61
C ARG A 161 7.99 -13.39 -17.07
N ARG A 162 7.82 -12.15 -17.50
CA ARG A 162 8.90 -11.31 -17.99
C ARG A 162 9.56 -10.48 -16.89
N ALA A 163 8.83 -10.17 -15.82
CA ALA A 163 9.35 -9.43 -14.69
C ALA A 163 10.42 -10.22 -13.93
N ALA A 164 11.44 -9.53 -13.44
CA ALA A 164 12.48 -10.12 -12.60
C ALA A 164 11.93 -10.68 -11.29
N PHE A 165 10.88 -10.09 -10.76
CA PHE A 165 10.22 -10.53 -9.54
C PHE A 165 8.70 -10.42 -9.66
N ALA A 166 8.02 -11.57 -9.72
CA ALA A 166 6.57 -11.66 -9.84
C ALA A 166 5.92 -12.00 -8.49
N ARG A 167 4.76 -11.40 -8.22
CA ARG A 167 3.96 -11.64 -7.03
C ARG A 167 2.48 -11.75 -7.36
N ALA A 168 1.71 -12.46 -6.53
CA ALA A 168 0.27 -12.61 -6.69
C ALA A 168 -0.44 -12.46 -5.34
N PRO A 169 -1.69 -11.96 -5.30
CA PRO A 169 -2.53 -12.06 -4.12
C PRO A 169 -3.05 -13.50 -3.93
N PRO A 170 -3.53 -13.88 -2.72
CA PRO A 170 -3.91 -15.26 -2.41
C PRO A 170 -5.09 -15.78 -3.24
N HIS A 171 -5.97 -14.91 -3.71
CA HIS A 171 -7.13 -15.26 -4.53
C HIS A 171 -6.89 -15.15 -6.04
N ALA A 172 -5.67 -14.88 -6.48
CA ALA A 172 -5.30 -14.91 -7.89
C ALA A 172 -5.57 -16.30 -8.51
N HIS A 173 -5.76 -16.31 -9.81
CA HIS A 173 -5.92 -17.55 -10.56
C HIS A 173 -4.75 -18.50 -10.33
N VAL A 174 -5.00 -19.81 -10.31
CA VAL A 174 -3.99 -20.84 -9.98
C VAL A 174 -2.73 -20.74 -10.84
N GLU A 175 -2.88 -20.46 -12.15
CA GLU A 175 -1.75 -20.30 -13.08
C GLU A 175 -0.90 -19.06 -12.76
N VAL A 176 -1.53 -17.99 -12.28
CA VAL A 176 -0.83 -16.79 -11.83
C VAL A 176 -0.03 -17.06 -10.56
N ARG A 177 -0.64 -17.76 -9.59
CA ARG A 177 0.07 -18.15 -8.37
C ARG A 177 1.22 -19.12 -8.64
N ALA A 178 1.11 -19.95 -9.66
CA ALA A 178 2.16 -20.90 -10.05
C ALA A 178 3.42 -20.21 -10.63
N VAL A 179 3.27 -19.05 -11.29
CA VAL A 179 4.41 -18.28 -11.82
C VAL A 179 4.93 -17.24 -10.84
N ALA A 180 4.15 -16.89 -9.82
CA ALA A 180 4.57 -15.94 -8.80
C ALA A 180 5.68 -16.52 -7.91
N ARG A 181 6.71 -15.74 -7.64
CA ARG A 181 7.78 -16.09 -6.69
C ARG A 181 7.28 -16.17 -5.26
N HIS A 182 6.21 -15.44 -4.97
CA HIS A 182 5.58 -15.44 -3.66
C HIS A 182 4.13 -14.96 -3.76
N VAL A 183 3.25 -15.57 -2.97
CA VAL A 183 1.86 -15.15 -2.80
C VAL A 183 1.76 -14.35 -1.51
N THR A 184 1.04 -13.20 -1.53
CA THR A 184 0.86 -12.36 -0.35
C THR A 184 0.01 -13.04 0.72
N ALA A 185 0.21 -12.69 1.98
CA ALA A 185 -0.70 -13.06 3.07
C ALA A 185 -1.96 -12.17 3.04
N ALA A 186 -1.80 -10.89 2.74
CA ALA A 186 -2.91 -9.97 2.60
C ALA A 186 -3.68 -10.20 1.30
N ALA A 187 -5.01 -10.01 1.33
CA ALA A 187 -5.87 -10.12 0.17
C ALA A 187 -5.79 -8.87 -0.73
N ALA A 188 -6.13 -9.05 -2.02
CA ALA A 188 -6.26 -7.95 -2.98
C ALA A 188 -7.25 -6.89 -2.49
N GLY A 189 -6.93 -5.61 -2.68
CA GLY A 189 -7.70 -4.48 -2.16
C GLY A 189 -7.71 -4.34 -0.64
N HIS A 190 -6.97 -5.17 0.08
CA HIS A 190 -6.89 -5.20 1.55
C HIS A 190 -5.45 -5.24 2.07
N GLY A 191 -4.50 -4.68 1.32
CA GLY A 191 -3.11 -4.58 1.72
C GLY A 191 -2.15 -5.52 0.98
N ALA A 192 -2.59 -6.28 -0.02
CA ALA A 192 -1.71 -7.13 -0.81
C ALA A 192 -0.64 -6.32 -1.57
N ALA A 193 -1.06 -5.23 -2.23
CA ALA A 193 -0.11 -4.33 -2.89
C ALA A 193 0.78 -3.62 -1.87
N ARG A 194 0.28 -3.26 -0.67
CA ARG A 194 1.10 -2.73 0.41
C ARG A 194 2.17 -3.72 0.85
N GLU A 195 1.82 -4.97 1.09
CA GLU A 195 2.78 -6.03 1.46
C GLU A 195 3.86 -6.22 0.39
N PHE A 196 3.49 -6.12 -0.89
CA PHE A 196 4.45 -6.16 -1.99
C PHE A 196 5.38 -4.94 -1.98
N CYS A 197 4.84 -3.73 -1.81
CA CYS A 197 5.64 -2.51 -1.70
C CYS A 197 6.62 -2.60 -0.52
N ASP A 198 6.16 -3.02 0.64
CA ASP A 198 7.00 -3.16 1.84
C ASP A 198 8.14 -4.16 1.63
N LEU A 199 7.88 -5.28 0.94
CA LEU A 199 8.93 -6.23 0.56
C LEU A 199 10.01 -5.59 -0.30
N LEU A 200 9.62 -4.84 -1.35
CA LEU A 200 10.57 -4.15 -2.23
C LEU A 200 11.37 -3.09 -1.48
N LEU A 201 10.73 -2.35 -0.57
CA LEU A 201 11.38 -1.36 0.28
C LEU A 201 12.38 -1.99 1.25
N VAL A 202 12.06 -3.13 1.87
CA VAL A 202 12.99 -3.87 2.74
C VAL A 202 14.14 -4.45 1.91
N ALA A 203 13.84 -5.04 0.76
CA ALA A 203 14.87 -5.60 -0.13
C ALA A 203 15.84 -4.54 -0.65
N SER A 204 15.37 -3.33 -0.95
CA SER A 204 16.21 -2.20 -1.38
C SER A 204 16.94 -1.48 -0.23
N GLY A 205 16.65 -1.84 1.03
CA GLY A 205 17.21 -1.17 2.21
C GLY A 205 16.56 0.19 2.56
N ARG A 206 15.55 0.62 1.79
CA ARG A 206 14.91 1.95 1.94
C ARG A 206 13.84 1.99 3.03
N TYR A 207 13.31 0.84 3.44
CA TYR A 207 12.19 0.77 4.40
C TYR A 207 12.50 1.48 5.71
N ALA A 208 13.64 1.17 6.33
CA ALA A 208 14.02 1.76 7.62
C ALA A 208 14.31 3.27 7.51
N GLU A 209 14.82 3.72 6.38
CA GLU A 209 15.06 5.14 6.11
C GLU A 209 13.74 5.91 6.01
N LEU A 210 12.78 5.41 5.22
CA LEU A 210 11.46 6.01 5.08
C LEU A 210 10.67 5.99 6.39
N LEU A 211 10.78 4.92 7.18
CA LEU A 211 10.14 4.81 8.48
C LEU A 211 10.68 5.86 9.48
N ARG A 212 11.98 6.22 9.39
CA ARG A 212 12.63 7.25 10.21
C ARG A 212 12.55 8.66 9.62
N GLY A 213 11.92 8.83 8.45
CA GLY A 213 11.77 10.11 7.76
C GLY A 213 10.96 11.16 8.55
N PRO A 214 10.50 12.25 7.93
CA PRO A 214 9.96 13.44 8.62
C PRO A 214 8.81 13.21 9.62
N LEU A 215 8.16 12.04 9.57
CA LEU A 215 7.12 11.67 10.54
C LEU A 215 7.67 11.46 11.97
N PHE A 216 8.97 11.29 12.14
CA PHE A 216 9.63 11.05 13.43
C PHE A 216 10.60 12.15 13.85
N THR A 217 10.77 13.20 13.05
CA THR A 217 11.59 14.39 13.40
C THR A 217 10.81 15.44 14.21
N LEU A 218 9.79 15.02 14.98
CA LEU A 218 9.08 15.92 15.90
C LEU A 218 9.82 16.13 17.24
N ASP A 219 11.03 15.64 17.38
CA ASP A 219 11.87 15.92 18.56
C ASP A 219 13.05 16.82 18.20
N GLY A 220 12.88 18.12 18.56
CA GLY A 220 14.00 18.95 18.95
C GLY A 220 14.64 19.85 17.91
N ALA A 221 13.87 20.84 17.42
CA ALA A 221 14.45 22.14 17.06
C ALA A 221 13.52 23.26 17.61
N ARG A 222 13.70 23.59 18.84
CA ARG A 222 13.42 24.93 19.41
C ARG A 222 14.58 25.33 20.26
#